data_8934826c5fa0a7eb06020b3f0a857e8f
#
_entry.id   8934826c5fa0a7eb06020b3f0a857e8f
#
_cell.length_a   1.000
_cell.length_b   1.000
_cell.length_c   1.000
_cell.angle_alpha   90.00
_cell.angle_beta   90.00
_cell.angle_gamma   90.00
#
_symmetry.space_group_name_H-M   'P 1'
#
loop_
_entity.id
_entity.type
_entity.pdbx_description
1 polymer ?
#
loop_
_entity_poly.entity_id
_entity_poly.type
_entity_poly.pdbx_seq_one_letter_code
_entity_poly.pdbx_strand_id
1 'polypeptide(L)'
;MLQKPEKLDLDRQVLKPLLADGLLYAYQSPEYVKDMGTPERYEMVQRDIRSGLVSARNLSNPQKAVFLDRDGTINKYVGFLRSAEQMELLPQAAQAIRKLNEAGWLVILATNQPVIARGEVSEEELTEIHNKLETLLGKEGAYVDAIYYCPHHPDKGFAGERPEYKIECSCRKPKPGLLFRAAQDYHIDLKKSWMVGDSAADMGAGKAAGCKTAGVYGEKSGDESFATLAEFAAFLCGREKA
;
A
#
# COMPACT_ATOMS: atom_id res chain seq x y z
N MET A 1 6.68 -31.00 44.76
CA MET A 1 5.91 -29.75 44.89
C MET A 1 5.98 -29.04 43.55
N LEU A 2 4.87 -28.91 42.86
CA LEU A 2 4.82 -28.08 41.65
C LEU A 2 4.97 -26.62 42.09
N GLN A 3 6.03 -25.96 41.61
CA GLN A 3 6.21 -24.52 41.82
C GLN A 3 4.99 -23.79 41.22
N LYS A 4 4.43 -22.85 41.98
CA LYS A 4 3.39 -21.96 41.42
C LYS A 4 3.96 -21.28 40.20
N PRO A 5 3.22 -21.23 39.07
CA PRO A 5 3.71 -20.52 37.90
C PRO A 5 3.92 -19.03 38.25
N GLU A 6 5.15 -18.55 38.06
CA GLU A 6 5.44 -17.12 38.18
C GLU A 6 4.69 -16.35 37.10
N LYS A 7 4.17 -15.20 37.50
CA LYS A 7 3.52 -14.29 36.54
C LYS A 7 4.60 -13.73 35.63
N LEU A 8 4.62 -14.16 34.38
CA LEU A 8 5.53 -13.69 33.36
C LEU A 8 4.86 -12.60 32.49
N ASP A 9 5.58 -11.53 32.24
CA ASP A 9 5.22 -10.52 31.23
C ASP A 9 5.76 -11.00 29.88
N LEU A 10 4.84 -11.34 28.96
CA LEU A 10 5.19 -11.90 27.66
C LEU A 10 6.09 -10.96 26.86
N ASP A 11 5.77 -9.67 26.82
CA ASP A 11 6.50 -8.70 26.01
C ASP A 11 7.92 -8.48 26.55
N ARG A 12 8.04 -8.27 27.85
CA ARG A 12 9.32 -7.87 28.48
C ARG A 12 10.25 -9.05 28.73
N GLN A 13 9.70 -10.20 29.17
CA GLN A 13 10.48 -11.32 29.65
C GLN A 13 10.69 -12.43 28.63
N VAL A 14 9.82 -12.51 27.58
CA VAL A 14 9.91 -13.53 26.54
C VAL A 14 10.24 -12.92 25.17
N LEU A 15 9.41 -11.99 24.66
CA LEU A 15 9.58 -11.48 23.29
C LEU A 15 10.80 -10.57 23.14
N LYS A 16 11.03 -9.66 24.10
CA LYS A 16 12.13 -8.71 24.01
C LYS A 16 13.53 -9.36 23.96
N PRO A 17 13.84 -10.41 24.72
CA PRO A 17 15.09 -11.15 24.55
C PRO A 17 15.26 -11.78 23.16
N LEU A 18 14.18 -12.33 22.57
CA LEU A 18 14.21 -12.95 21.24
C LEU A 18 14.57 -11.98 20.11
N LEU A 19 14.36 -10.67 20.30
CA LEU A 19 14.79 -9.65 19.33
C LEU A 19 16.32 -9.61 19.18
N ALA A 20 17.05 -9.72 20.31
CA ALA A 20 18.51 -9.71 20.31
C ALA A 20 19.10 -10.94 19.60
N ASP A 21 18.39 -12.06 19.64
CA ASP A 21 18.79 -13.33 19.04
C ASP A 21 18.33 -13.47 17.59
N GLY A 22 17.60 -12.47 17.03
CA GLY A 22 17.04 -12.52 15.68
C GLY A 22 15.97 -13.59 15.47
N LEU A 23 15.34 -14.06 16.55
CA LEU A 23 14.34 -15.15 16.54
C LEU A 23 12.88 -14.65 16.51
N LEU A 24 12.66 -13.34 16.48
CA LEU A 24 11.33 -12.74 16.41
C LEU A 24 11.06 -12.24 15.01
N TYR A 25 9.97 -12.72 14.40
CA TYR A 25 9.55 -12.35 13.05
C TYR A 25 8.22 -11.61 13.12
N ALA A 26 8.08 -10.52 12.33
CA ALA A 26 6.83 -9.81 12.17
C ALA A 26 5.99 -10.48 11.06
N TYR A 27 4.72 -10.71 11.33
CA TYR A 27 3.73 -11.08 10.31
C TYR A 27 2.86 -9.86 10.00
N GLN A 28 2.95 -9.35 8.78
CA GLN A 28 2.10 -8.27 8.32
C GLN A 28 0.75 -8.81 7.87
N SER A 29 -0.32 -8.30 8.44
CA SER A 29 -1.69 -8.63 8.03
C SER A 29 -2.54 -7.36 8.01
N PRO A 30 -3.37 -7.14 6.96
CA PRO A 30 -4.36 -6.06 6.94
C PRO A 30 -5.63 -6.42 7.74
N GLU A 31 -5.68 -7.59 8.35
CA GLU A 31 -6.82 -8.02 9.14
C GLU A 31 -7.03 -7.13 10.36
N TYR A 32 -8.28 -7.01 10.76
CA TYR A 32 -8.64 -6.21 11.92
C TYR A 32 -8.10 -6.85 13.21
N VAL A 33 -7.15 -6.18 13.84
CA VAL A 33 -6.60 -6.58 15.16
C VAL A 33 -6.74 -5.39 16.12
N LYS A 34 -7.41 -5.58 17.24
CA LYS A 34 -7.57 -4.53 18.26
C LYS A 34 -7.67 -5.11 19.66
N ASP A 35 -6.94 -4.52 20.58
CA ASP A 35 -7.06 -4.81 22.00
C ASP A 35 -8.37 -4.20 22.56
N MET A 36 -9.07 -4.97 23.41
CA MET A 36 -10.33 -4.60 24.07
C MET A 36 -10.18 -4.47 25.60
N GLY A 37 -8.97 -4.24 26.09
CA GLY A 37 -8.67 -4.22 27.54
C GLY A 37 -9.23 -3.04 28.32
N THR A 38 -9.88 -2.04 27.67
CA THR A 38 -10.55 -0.92 28.35
C THR A 38 -11.97 -0.71 27.81
N PRO A 39 -12.90 -0.09 28.59
CA PRO A 39 -14.25 0.21 28.15
C PRO A 39 -14.29 0.98 26.82
N GLU A 40 -13.44 2.00 26.68
CA GLU A 40 -13.39 2.85 25.49
C GLU A 40 -12.97 2.05 24.24
N ARG A 41 -12.00 1.13 24.39
CA ARG A 41 -11.56 0.24 23.30
C ARG A 41 -12.64 -0.77 22.95
N TYR A 42 -13.34 -1.31 23.94
CA TYR A 42 -14.48 -2.20 23.73
C TYR A 42 -15.60 -1.52 22.93
N GLU A 43 -16.00 -0.29 23.33
CA GLU A 43 -16.99 0.50 22.59
C GLU A 43 -16.54 0.81 21.15
N MET A 44 -15.23 1.07 20.95
CA MET A 44 -14.67 1.28 19.61
C MET A 44 -14.81 0.02 18.75
N VAL A 45 -14.44 -1.16 19.27
CA VAL A 45 -14.60 -2.42 18.55
C VAL A 45 -16.07 -2.70 18.22
N GLN A 46 -17.00 -2.40 19.13
CA GLN A 46 -18.44 -2.52 18.83
C GLN A 46 -18.88 -1.62 17.66
N ARG A 47 -18.37 -0.38 17.60
CA ARG A 47 -18.64 0.52 16.46
C ARG A 47 -18.05 -0.05 15.15
N ASP A 48 -16.83 -0.54 15.20
CA ASP A 48 -16.12 -1.11 14.05
C ASP A 48 -16.83 -2.37 13.51
N ILE A 49 -17.40 -3.20 14.40
CA ILE A 49 -18.26 -4.36 14.00
C ILE A 49 -19.54 -3.87 13.31
N ARG A 50 -20.23 -2.90 13.91
CA ARG A 50 -21.49 -2.36 13.37
C ARG A 50 -21.32 -1.65 12.03
N SER A 51 -20.18 -0.99 11.83
CA SER A 51 -19.83 -0.34 10.56
C SER A 51 -19.43 -1.32 9.45
N GLY A 52 -19.22 -2.61 9.78
CA GLY A 52 -18.77 -3.62 8.84
C GLY A 52 -17.24 -3.67 8.64
N LEU A 53 -16.47 -2.81 9.34
CA LEU A 53 -15.01 -2.73 9.18
C LEU A 53 -14.32 -4.06 9.49
N VAL A 54 -14.75 -4.76 10.54
CA VAL A 54 -14.20 -6.07 10.92
C VAL A 54 -14.41 -7.10 9.81
N SER A 55 -15.62 -7.12 9.21
CA SER A 55 -15.93 -8.03 8.08
C SER A 55 -15.17 -7.65 6.81
N ALA A 56 -15.03 -6.35 6.54
CA ALA A 56 -14.29 -5.83 5.39
C ALA A 56 -12.80 -6.15 5.46
N ARG A 57 -12.24 -6.33 6.65
CA ARG A 57 -10.83 -6.65 6.90
C ARG A 57 -10.57 -8.12 7.22
N ASN A 58 -11.51 -9.01 6.93
CA ASN A 58 -11.34 -10.46 7.12
C ASN A 58 -10.88 -11.10 5.80
N LEU A 59 -9.65 -11.59 5.75
CA LEU A 59 -9.05 -12.20 4.55
C LEU A 59 -9.72 -13.51 4.09
N SER A 60 -10.59 -14.10 4.90
CA SER A 60 -11.45 -15.20 4.44
C SER A 60 -12.46 -14.74 3.39
N ASN A 61 -12.78 -13.46 3.35
CA ASN A 61 -13.67 -12.85 2.36
C ASN A 61 -12.85 -12.22 1.23
N PRO A 62 -13.35 -12.21 -0.02
CA PRO A 62 -12.73 -11.42 -1.09
C PRO A 62 -12.67 -9.94 -0.73
N GLN A 63 -11.47 -9.38 -0.74
CA GLN A 63 -11.20 -8.00 -0.37
C GLN A 63 -11.45 -7.05 -1.54
N LYS A 64 -11.75 -5.78 -1.24
CA LYS A 64 -11.76 -4.67 -2.21
C LYS A 64 -10.50 -3.83 -1.99
N ALA A 65 -9.81 -3.48 -3.07
CA ALA A 65 -8.59 -2.68 -2.99
C ALA A 65 -8.64 -1.45 -3.88
N VAL A 66 -7.93 -0.42 -3.45
CA VAL A 66 -7.53 0.71 -4.28
C VAL A 66 -6.01 0.59 -4.46
N PHE A 67 -5.61 0.24 -5.67
CA PHE A 67 -4.20 0.28 -6.07
C PHE A 67 -3.85 1.71 -6.44
N LEU A 68 -2.79 2.24 -5.86
CA LEU A 68 -2.30 3.58 -6.11
C LEU A 68 -0.92 3.53 -6.76
N ASP A 69 -0.67 4.33 -7.79
CA ASP A 69 0.70 4.66 -8.11
C ASP A 69 1.31 5.56 -7.04
N ARG A 70 2.63 5.68 -7.02
CA ARG A 70 3.36 6.47 -6.03
C ARG A 70 3.65 7.88 -6.56
N ASP A 71 4.53 7.96 -7.55
CA ASP A 71 5.10 9.20 -8.04
C ASP A 71 4.11 9.95 -8.95
N GLY A 72 3.72 11.17 -8.59
CA GLY A 72 2.68 11.93 -9.28
C GLY A 72 1.26 11.61 -8.81
N THR A 73 1.06 10.59 -7.98
CA THR A 73 -0.26 10.20 -7.45
C THR A 73 -0.36 10.43 -5.94
N ILE A 74 0.60 9.95 -5.14
CA ILE A 74 0.67 10.14 -3.69
C ILE A 74 1.69 11.21 -3.34
N ASN A 75 2.86 11.19 -3.97
CA ASN A 75 3.93 12.16 -3.77
C ASN A 75 4.21 12.95 -5.05
N LYS A 76 4.84 14.10 -4.89
CA LYS A 76 5.27 14.94 -6.01
C LYS A 76 6.15 14.16 -6.96
N TYR A 77 5.88 14.31 -8.25
CA TYR A 77 6.74 13.79 -9.30
C TYR A 77 7.99 14.65 -9.45
N VAL A 78 9.16 14.06 -9.23
CA VAL A 78 10.46 14.72 -9.34
C VAL A 78 11.36 14.07 -10.40
N GLY A 79 10.74 13.36 -11.34
CA GLY A 79 11.43 12.47 -12.28
C GLY A 79 11.76 11.14 -11.61
N PHE A 80 12.97 10.99 -11.10
CA PHE A 80 13.37 9.81 -10.34
C PHE A 80 13.71 10.21 -8.91
N LEU A 81 12.93 9.71 -7.96
CA LEU A 81 13.16 9.92 -6.54
C LEU A 81 14.28 8.98 -6.07
N ARG A 82 15.38 9.56 -5.57
CA ARG A 82 16.61 8.83 -5.24
C ARG A 82 16.94 8.80 -3.76
N SER A 83 16.26 9.60 -2.95
CA SER A 83 16.47 9.62 -1.51
C SER A 83 15.19 9.93 -0.75
N ALA A 84 15.15 9.55 0.54
CA ALA A 84 14.02 9.78 1.43
C ALA A 84 13.74 11.28 1.66
N GLU A 85 14.75 12.15 1.56
CA GLU A 85 14.62 13.60 1.73
C GLU A 85 13.80 14.25 0.62
N GLN A 86 13.81 13.64 -0.58
CA GLN A 86 13.02 14.13 -1.73
C GLN A 86 11.53 13.77 -1.62
N MET A 87 11.14 12.92 -0.65
CA MET A 87 9.76 12.46 -0.48
C MET A 87 8.89 13.58 0.06
N GLU A 88 7.98 14.09 -0.76
CA GLU A 88 6.99 15.10 -0.40
C GLU A 88 5.60 14.67 -0.89
N LEU A 89 4.63 14.56 0.03
CA LEU A 89 3.27 14.19 -0.32
C LEU A 89 2.59 15.29 -1.15
N LEU A 90 1.74 14.87 -2.09
CA LEU A 90 0.82 15.79 -2.76
C LEU A 90 -0.24 16.32 -1.77
N PRO A 91 -0.76 17.53 -1.99
CA PRO A 91 -1.80 18.09 -1.16
C PRO A 91 -2.99 17.12 -1.00
N GLN A 92 -3.45 16.92 0.22
CA GLN A 92 -4.59 16.06 0.57
C GLN A 92 -4.43 14.56 0.25
N ALA A 93 -3.27 14.09 -0.21
CA ALA A 93 -3.07 12.67 -0.51
C ALA A 93 -3.24 11.79 0.73
N ALA A 94 -2.66 12.18 1.86
CA ALA A 94 -2.82 11.44 3.11
C ALA A 94 -4.27 11.40 3.58
N GLN A 95 -4.99 12.54 3.50
CA GLN A 95 -6.41 12.60 3.88
C GLN A 95 -7.29 11.73 2.98
N ALA A 96 -6.97 11.65 1.68
CA ALA A 96 -7.63 10.77 0.74
C ALA A 96 -7.43 9.30 1.11
N ILE A 97 -6.19 8.90 1.37
CA ILE A 97 -5.84 7.55 1.80
C ILE A 97 -6.52 7.20 3.12
N ARG A 98 -6.52 8.10 4.10
CA ARG A 98 -7.22 7.88 5.37
C ARG A 98 -8.71 7.61 5.18
N LYS A 99 -9.40 8.38 4.31
CA LYS A 99 -10.81 8.11 3.99
C LYS A 99 -11.03 6.73 3.40
N LEU A 100 -10.15 6.27 2.53
CA LEU A 100 -10.21 4.91 1.98
C LEU A 100 -10.01 3.85 3.07
N ASN A 101 -9.03 4.05 3.98
CA ASN A 101 -8.79 3.17 5.11
C ASN A 101 -10.03 3.08 6.02
N GLU A 102 -10.64 4.24 6.37
CA GLU A 102 -11.84 4.33 7.21
C GLU A 102 -13.08 3.67 6.56
N ALA A 103 -13.14 3.67 5.23
CA ALA A 103 -14.17 2.99 4.45
C ALA A 103 -13.91 1.48 4.25
N GLY A 104 -12.82 0.94 4.82
CA GLY A 104 -12.50 -0.49 4.77
C GLY A 104 -11.83 -0.96 3.47
N TRP A 105 -11.41 -0.05 2.59
CA TRP A 105 -10.63 -0.40 1.42
C TRP A 105 -9.21 -0.79 1.79
N LEU A 106 -8.68 -1.86 1.17
CA LEU A 106 -7.24 -2.07 1.16
C LEU A 106 -6.61 -1.01 0.26
N VAL A 107 -5.58 -0.33 0.76
CA VAL A 107 -4.80 0.63 -0.02
C VAL A 107 -3.45 0.01 -0.34
N ILE A 108 -3.25 -0.33 -1.59
CA ILE A 108 -2.06 -1.03 -2.08
C ILE A 108 -1.26 -0.12 -3.00
N LEU A 109 0.00 0.10 -2.68
CA LEU A 109 0.91 0.79 -3.58
C LEU A 109 1.38 -0.15 -4.69
N ALA A 110 1.28 0.28 -5.97
CA ALA A 110 1.76 -0.46 -7.13
C ALA A 110 2.55 0.48 -8.05
N THR A 111 3.89 0.47 -7.95
CA THR A 111 4.74 1.48 -8.57
C THR A 111 5.87 0.89 -9.41
N ASN A 112 6.24 1.59 -10.51
CA ASN A 112 7.42 1.29 -11.30
C ASN A 112 8.63 2.05 -10.74
N GLN A 113 9.69 1.34 -10.34
CA GLN A 113 10.89 1.93 -9.76
C GLN A 113 12.15 1.57 -10.58
N PRO A 114 12.29 2.11 -11.79
CA PRO A 114 13.42 1.80 -12.68
C PRO A 114 14.77 2.32 -12.17
N VAL A 115 14.77 3.12 -11.13
CA VAL A 115 15.99 3.62 -10.46
C VAL A 115 16.90 2.48 -9.99
N ILE A 116 16.29 1.33 -9.59
CA ILE A 116 17.03 0.11 -9.25
C ILE A 116 17.78 -0.44 -10.46
N ALA A 117 17.06 -0.64 -11.59
CA ALA A 117 17.66 -1.15 -12.83
C ALA A 117 18.73 -0.20 -13.39
N ARG A 118 18.64 1.09 -13.10
CA ARG A 118 19.62 2.09 -13.50
C ARG A 118 20.84 2.15 -12.57
N GLY A 119 20.81 1.45 -11.42
CA GLY A 119 21.86 1.51 -10.42
C GLY A 119 21.92 2.84 -9.67
N GLU A 120 20.87 3.65 -9.73
CA GLU A 120 20.79 4.97 -9.09
C GLU A 120 20.34 4.88 -7.63
N VAL A 121 19.64 3.79 -7.27
CA VAL A 121 19.13 3.50 -5.92
C VAL A 121 19.28 2.01 -5.65
N SER A 122 19.68 1.62 -4.46
CA SER A 122 19.67 0.23 -3.99
C SER A 122 18.26 -0.18 -3.51
N GLU A 123 18.03 -1.47 -3.25
CA GLU A 123 16.76 -1.93 -2.67
C GLU A 123 16.60 -1.45 -1.23
N GLU A 124 17.71 -1.34 -0.49
CA GLU A 124 17.75 -0.80 0.88
C GLU A 124 17.37 0.69 0.88
N GLU A 125 17.95 1.49 -0.01
CA GLU A 125 17.63 2.91 -0.16
C GLU A 125 16.16 3.10 -0.60
N LEU A 126 15.64 2.25 -1.51
CA LEU A 126 14.22 2.27 -1.87
C LEU A 126 13.34 1.94 -0.67
N THR A 127 13.77 1.03 0.20
CA THR A 127 13.06 0.72 1.44
C THR A 127 13.02 1.93 2.37
N GLU A 128 14.11 2.70 2.50
CA GLU A 128 14.14 3.95 3.27
C GLU A 128 13.18 5.00 2.70
N ILE A 129 13.11 5.12 1.37
CA ILE A 129 12.16 5.99 0.68
C ILE A 129 10.71 5.58 1.01
N HIS A 130 10.40 4.29 0.98
CA HIS A 130 9.07 3.78 1.33
C HIS A 130 8.75 3.98 2.82
N ASN A 131 9.70 3.73 3.72
CA ASN A 131 9.55 4.00 5.16
C ASN A 131 9.27 5.49 5.44
N LYS A 132 9.89 6.39 4.66
CA LYS A 132 9.59 7.82 4.74
C LYS A 132 8.16 8.13 4.29
N LEU A 133 7.69 7.53 3.20
CA LEU A 133 6.31 7.66 2.74
C LEU A 133 5.33 7.21 3.82
N GLU A 134 5.51 6.01 4.38
CA GLU A 134 4.66 5.47 5.44
C GLU A 134 4.67 6.37 6.69
N THR A 135 5.84 6.91 7.05
CA THR A 135 5.97 7.86 8.17
C THR A 135 5.17 9.14 7.92
N LEU A 136 5.21 9.69 6.71
CA LEU A 136 4.47 10.90 6.35
C LEU A 136 2.96 10.65 6.36
N LEU A 137 2.51 9.51 5.82
CA LEU A 137 1.11 9.09 5.86
C LEU A 137 0.63 8.88 7.30
N GLY A 138 1.43 8.18 8.12
CA GLY A 138 1.10 7.89 9.52
C GLY A 138 0.93 9.13 10.39
N LYS A 139 1.66 10.21 10.13
CA LYS A 139 1.47 11.51 10.80
C LYS A 139 0.07 12.09 10.59
N GLU A 140 -0.57 11.75 9.47
CA GLU A 140 -1.92 12.17 9.11
C GLU A 140 -2.98 11.10 9.42
N GLY A 141 -2.59 10.00 10.09
CA GLY A 141 -3.48 8.88 10.41
C GLY A 141 -3.87 8.02 9.20
N ALA A 142 -3.10 8.09 8.14
CA ALA A 142 -3.25 7.28 6.93
C ALA A 142 -2.19 6.17 6.86
N TYR A 143 -2.47 5.09 6.11
CA TYR A 143 -1.52 4.02 5.90
C TYR A 143 -1.76 3.31 4.57
N VAL A 144 -0.75 2.64 4.05
CA VAL A 144 -0.86 1.66 2.97
C VAL A 144 -0.77 0.25 3.56
N ASP A 145 -1.61 -0.66 3.06
CA ASP A 145 -1.66 -2.04 3.55
C ASP A 145 -0.50 -2.88 3.00
N ALA A 146 0.00 -2.53 1.81
CA ALA A 146 1.19 -3.15 1.21
C ALA A 146 1.80 -2.26 0.13
N ILE A 147 3.09 -2.51 -0.15
CA ILE A 147 3.84 -1.84 -1.21
C ILE A 147 4.40 -2.89 -2.16
N TYR A 148 3.99 -2.80 -3.43
CA TYR A 148 4.51 -3.58 -4.54
C TYR A 148 5.22 -2.68 -5.52
N TYR A 149 6.44 -3.01 -5.89
CA TYR A 149 7.20 -2.25 -6.87
C TYR A 149 7.82 -3.15 -7.94
N CYS A 150 8.04 -2.57 -9.11
CA CYS A 150 8.78 -3.20 -10.19
C CYS A 150 10.15 -2.53 -10.31
N PRO A 151 11.26 -3.22 -10.03
CA PRO A 151 12.61 -2.69 -10.16
C PRO A 151 13.13 -2.71 -11.60
N HIS A 152 12.44 -3.41 -12.52
CA HIS A 152 12.94 -3.72 -13.84
C HIS A 152 12.75 -2.58 -14.85
N HIS A 153 13.66 -2.51 -15.81
CA HIS A 153 13.56 -1.67 -17.01
C HIS A 153 14.30 -2.32 -18.17
N PRO A 154 13.64 -2.61 -19.31
CA PRO A 154 14.27 -3.36 -20.41
C PRO A 154 15.36 -2.58 -21.13
N ASP A 155 15.25 -1.23 -21.18
CA ASP A 155 16.20 -0.39 -21.92
C ASP A 155 17.59 -0.43 -21.28
N LYS A 156 18.60 -0.65 -22.12
CA LYS A 156 20.02 -0.77 -21.76
C LYS A 156 20.80 0.47 -22.19
N GLY A 157 22.05 0.58 -21.71
CA GLY A 157 22.98 1.63 -22.15
C GLY A 157 23.11 2.80 -21.16
N PHE A 158 22.68 2.64 -19.92
CA PHE A 158 22.88 3.63 -18.86
C PHE A 158 24.13 3.30 -18.05
N ALA A 159 24.94 4.32 -17.76
CA ALA A 159 26.12 4.16 -16.90
C ALA A 159 25.70 3.70 -15.50
N GLY A 160 26.35 2.65 -14.96
CA GLY A 160 26.05 2.09 -13.64
C GLY A 160 24.83 1.18 -13.57
N GLU A 161 24.19 0.87 -14.72
CA GLU A 161 23.03 0.01 -14.74
C GLU A 161 23.30 -1.39 -14.17
N ARG A 162 22.28 -2.01 -13.61
CA ARG A 162 22.30 -3.37 -13.07
C ARG A 162 21.73 -4.35 -14.09
N PRO A 163 22.55 -5.19 -14.73
CA PRO A 163 22.11 -6.07 -15.81
C PRO A 163 21.00 -7.04 -15.41
N GLU A 164 20.98 -7.50 -14.15
CA GLU A 164 20.00 -8.43 -13.60
C GLU A 164 18.58 -7.87 -13.59
N TYR A 165 18.41 -6.54 -13.51
CA TYR A 165 17.13 -5.86 -13.59
C TYR A 165 16.78 -5.31 -14.98
N LYS A 166 17.69 -5.48 -15.96
CA LYS A 166 17.51 -5.04 -17.36
C LYS A 166 16.80 -6.11 -18.18
N ILE A 167 15.61 -6.47 -17.73
CA ILE A 167 14.81 -7.56 -18.30
C ILE A 167 13.38 -7.12 -18.62
N GLU A 168 12.76 -7.79 -19.58
CA GLU A 168 11.31 -7.83 -19.71
C GLU A 168 10.70 -8.61 -18.55
N CYS A 169 9.65 -8.05 -17.93
CA CYS A 169 8.98 -8.68 -16.80
C CYS A 169 7.45 -8.56 -16.92
N SER A 170 6.72 -9.30 -16.11
CA SER A 170 5.26 -9.19 -16.01
C SER A 170 4.79 -8.10 -15.04
N CYS A 171 5.68 -7.60 -14.14
CA CYS A 171 5.32 -6.69 -13.07
C CYS A 171 5.34 -5.20 -13.47
N ARG A 172 6.10 -4.82 -14.51
CA ARG A 172 6.19 -3.41 -14.94
C ARG A 172 4.89 -2.95 -15.60
N LYS A 173 4.23 -1.97 -15.00
CA LYS A 173 3.06 -1.29 -15.61
C LYS A 173 3.44 -0.75 -16.99
N PRO A 174 2.62 -0.95 -18.04
CA PRO A 174 1.20 -1.31 -18.02
C PRO A 174 0.87 -2.80 -17.87
N LYS A 175 1.84 -3.70 -17.63
CA LYS A 175 1.57 -5.10 -17.34
C LYS A 175 0.99 -5.25 -15.92
N PRO A 176 0.03 -6.17 -15.66
CA PRO A 176 -0.75 -6.23 -14.43
C PRO A 176 -0.11 -7.04 -13.29
N GLY A 177 1.14 -7.50 -13.42
CA GLY A 177 1.72 -8.48 -12.51
C GLY A 177 1.80 -8.05 -11.04
N LEU A 178 1.98 -6.76 -10.75
CA LEU A 178 1.94 -6.26 -9.36
C LEU A 178 0.54 -6.42 -8.76
N LEU A 179 -0.52 -6.11 -9.54
CA LEU A 179 -1.89 -6.22 -9.09
C LEU A 179 -2.29 -7.69 -8.87
N PHE A 180 -1.87 -8.59 -9.76
CA PHE A 180 -2.12 -10.02 -9.60
C PHE A 180 -1.43 -10.60 -8.37
N ARG A 181 -0.18 -10.20 -8.11
CA ARG A 181 0.54 -10.63 -6.91
C ARG A 181 -0.19 -10.18 -5.64
N ALA A 182 -0.54 -8.91 -5.57
CA ALA A 182 -1.29 -8.37 -4.43
C ALA A 182 -2.65 -9.06 -4.27
N ALA A 183 -3.35 -9.37 -5.38
CA ALA A 183 -4.63 -10.07 -5.33
C ALA A 183 -4.50 -11.49 -4.77
N GLN A 184 -3.41 -12.18 -5.06
CA GLN A 184 -3.09 -13.49 -4.50
C GLN A 184 -2.77 -13.38 -3.00
N ASP A 185 -1.91 -12.43 -2.62
CA ASP A 185 -1.42 -12.28 -1.24
C ASP A 185 -2.54 -11.83 -0.27
N TYR A 186 -3.51 -11.04 -0.74
CA TYR A 186 -4.56 -10.42 0.09
C TYR A 186 -5.99 -10.84 -0.28
N HIS A 187 -6.16 -11.89 -1.08
CA HIS A 187 -7.47 -12.37 -1.52
C HIS A 187 -8.35 -11.27 -2.14
N ILE A 188 -7.77 -10.46 -3.04
CA ILE A 188 -8.47 -9.29 -3.61
C ILE A 188 -9.34 -9.68 -4.81
N ASP A 189 -10.60 -9.25 -4.81
CA ASP A 189 -11.48 -9.25 -5.97
C ASP A 189 -11.15 -8.06 -6.88
N LEU A 190 -10.34 -8.29 -7.90
CA LEU A 190 -9.88 -7.27 -8.83
C LEU A 190 -11.05 -6.57 -9.55
N LYS A 191 -12.17 -7.28 -9.83
CA LYS A 191 -13.34 -6.70 -10.50
C LYS A 191 -14.07 -5.67 -9.64
N LYS A 192 -13.91 -5.75 -8.31
CA LYS A 192 -14.46 -4.80 -7.35
C LYS A 192 -13.45 -3.75 -6.92
N SER A 193 -12.23 -3.80 -7.48
CA SER A 193 -11.10 -2.96 -7.10
C SER A 193 -10.81 -1.88 -8.15
N TRP A 194 -10.00 -0.90 -7.76
CA TRP A 194 -9.62 0.22 -8.59
C TRP A 194 -8.10 0.31 -8.74
N MET A 195 -7.63 0.70 -9.95
CA MET A 195 -6.28 1.22 -10.15
C MET A 195 -6.38 2.72 -10.39
N VAL A 196 -5.63 3.49 -9.60
CA VAL A 196 -5.61 4.95 -9.65
C VAL A 196 -4.17 5.42 -9.87
N GLY A 197 -3.98 6.32 -10.80
CA GLY A 197 -2.67 6.85 -11.14
C GLY A 197 -2.74 8.05 -12.07
N ASP A 198 -1.58 8.67 -12.31
CA ASP A 198 -1.43 9.86 -13.14
C ASP A 198 -0.92 9.56 -14.55
N SER A 199 -0.85 8.28 -14.93
CA SER A 199 -0.30 7.86 -16.22
C SER A 199 -1.12 6.79 -16.95
N ALA A 200 -1.01 6.76 -18.27
CA ALA A 200 -1.61 5.74 -19.12
C ALA A 200 -1.09 4.31 -18.77
N ALA A 201 0.10 4.19 -18.20
CA ALA A 201 0.64 2.90 -17.77
C ALA A 201 -0.15 2.32 -16.58
N ASP A 202 -0.64 3.16 -15.69
CA ASP A 202 -1.49 2.78 -14.57
C ASP A 202 -2.84 2.28 -15.08
N MET A 203 -3.45 3.06 -15.97
CA MET A 203 -4.72 2.71 -16.59
C MET A 203 -4.61 1.39 -17.35
N GLY A 204 -3.50 1.20 -18.09
CA GLY A 204 -3.22 -0.05 -18.82
C GLY A 204 -3.11 -1.25 -17.87
N ALA A 205 -2.40 -1.11 -16.75
CA ALA A 205 -2.24 -2.16 -15.75
C ALA A 205 -3.57 -2.51 -15.08
N GLY A 206 -4.37 -1.51 -14.71
CA GLY A 206 -5.69 -1.69 -14.11
C GLY A 206 -6.65 -2.43 -15.05
N LYS A 207 -6.76 -1.99 -16.30
CA LYS A 207 -7.59 -2.62 -17.33
C LYS A 207 -7.16 -4.07 -17.59
N ALA A 208 -5.85 -4.31 -17.73
CA ALA A 208 -5.31 -5.65 -17.94
C ALA A 208 -5.53 -6.60 -16.74
N ALA A 209 -5.61 -6.05 -15.52
CA ALA A 209 -5.96 -6.80 -14.32
C ALA A 209 -7.47 -7.02 -14.14
N GLY A 210 -8.32 -6.35 -14.90
CA GLY A 210 -9.77 -6.38 -14.75
C GLY A 210 -10.31 -5.48 -13.63
N CYS A 211 -9.50 -4.52 -13.17
CA CYS A 211 -9.92 -3.47 -12.24
C CYS A 211 -10.67 -2.34 -12.99
N LYS A 212 -11.46 -1.58 -12.24
CA LYS A 212 -11.85 -0.23 -12.67
C LYS A 212 -10.63 0.69 -12.61
N THR A 213 -10.62 1.73 -13.43
CA THR A 213 -9.49 2.64 -13.52
C THR A 213 -9.90 4.09 -13.32
N ALA A 214 -9.11 4.83 -12.58
CA ALA A 214 -9.33 6.26 -12.35
C ALA A 214 -8.03 7.05 -12.58
N GLY A 215 -8.05 7.93 -13.57
CA GLY A 215 -6.98 8.88 -13.81
C GLY A 215 -7.07 10.06 -12.86
N VAL A 216 -5.94 10.52 -12.35
CA VAL A 216 -5.84 11.72 -11.49
C VAL A 216 -4.84 12.71 -12.09
N TYR A 217 -4.91 13.97 -11.65
CA TYR A 217 -3.99 15.05 -12.04
C TYR A 217 -3.82 15.24 -13.55
N GLY A 218 -4.89 15.01 -14.32
CA GLY A 218 -4.92 15.22 -15.77
C GLY A 218 -4.89 13.96 -16.62
N GLU A 219 -4.68 12.77 -16.05
CA GLU A 219 -4.80 11.50 -16.77
C GLU A 219 -6.27 11.22 -17.13
N LYS A 220 -6.55 10.93 -18.42
CA LYS A 220 -7.90 10.79 -18.95
C LYS A 220 -8.19 9.44 -19.62
N SER A 221 -7.22 8.53 -19.67
CA SER A 221 -7.41 7.22 -20.33
C SER A 221 -8.04 6.15 -19.42
N GLY A 222 -8.40 6.51 -18.17
CA GLY A 222 -9.15 5.67 -17.25
C GLY A 222 -10.65 5.60 -17.58
N ASP A 223 -11.35 4.75 -16.84
CA ASP A 223 -12.83 4.69 -16.90
C ASP A 223 -13.47 5.95 -16.31
N GLU A 224 -12.80 6.54 -15.31
CA GLU A 224 -13.13 7.80 -14.65
C GLU A 224 -11.89 8.70 -14.58
N SER A 225 -12.09 10.01 -14.40
CA SER A 225 -11.02 10.99 -14.23
C SER A 225 -11.38 12.01 -13.17
N PHE A 226 -10.42 12.36 -12.32
CA PHE A 226 -10.58 13.31 -11.22
C PHE A 226 -9.43 14.32 -11.22
N ALA A 227 -9.68 15.53 -10.72
CA ALA A 227 -8.62 16.52 -10.61
C ALA A 227 -7.57 16.11 -9.55
N THR A 228 -7.98 15.40 -8.51
CA THR A 228 -7.11 15.00 -7.41
C THR A 228 -7.46 13.59 -6.86
N LEU A 229 -6.52 13.00 -6.14
CA LEU A 229 -6.78 11.77 -5.38
C LEU A 229 -7.88 11.97 -4.31
N ALA A 230 -8.00 13.17 -3.75
CA ALA A 230 -9.02 13.48 -2.77
C ALA A 230 -10.44 13.46 -3.35
N GLU A 231 -10.61 13.93 -4.59
CA GLU A 231 -11.88 13.85 -5.32
C GLU A 231 -12.26 12.39 -5.62
N PHE A 232 -11.30 11.58 -6.07
CA PHE A 232 -11.52 10.15 -6.26
C PHE A 232 -11.97 9.47 -4.96
N ALA A 233 -11.28 9.71 -3.84
CA ALA A 233 -11.64 9.12 -2.55
C ALA A 233 -13.05 9.56 -2.09
N ALA A 234 -13.41 10.83 -2.29
CA ALA A 234 -14.75 11.32 -1.99
C ALA A 234 -15.82 10.65 -2.85
N PHE A 235 -15.58 10.50 -4.15
CA PHE A 235 -16.47 9.81 -5.08
C PHE A 235 -16.68 8.34 -4.67
N LEU A 236 -15.60 7.61 -4.38
CA LEU A 236 -15.66 6.19 -4.05
C LEU A 236 -16.39 5.95 -2.72
N CYS A 237 -16.01 6.69 -1.67
CA CYS A 237 -16.63 6.55 -0.34
C CYS A 237 -18.06 7.11 -0.27
N GLY A 238 -18.44 8.02 -1.18
CA GLY A 238 -19.82 8.51 -1.28
C GLY A 238 -20.80 7.50 -1.84
N ARG A 239 -20.35 6.65 -2.76
CA ARG A 239 -21.16 5.58 -3.39
C ARG A 239 -21.48 4.39 -2.47
N GLU A 240 -20.68 4.15 -1.44
CA GLU A 240 -20.92 3.04 -0.50
C GLU A 240 -21.95 3.38 0.60
N LYS A 241 -22.33 4.66 0.70
CA LYS A 241 -23.34 5.12 1.68
C LYS A 241 -24.74 5.27 1.09
N ALA A 242 -24.88 5.10 -0.21
CA ALA A 242 -26.13 5.18 -0.96
C ALA A 242 -26.65 3.78 -1.30
#